data_043af34a643413782eba31acefb1a892
#
_entry.id   043af34a643413782eba31acefb1a892
#
_cell.length_a   1.000
_cell.length_b   1.000
_cell.length_c   1.000
_cell.angle_alpha   90.00
_cell.angle_beta   90.00
_cell.angle_gamma   90.00
#
_symmetry.space_group_name_H-M   'P 1'
#
loop_
_entity.id
_entity.type
_entity.pdbx_description
1 polymer ?
#
loop_
_entity_poly.entity_id
_entity_poly.type
_entity_poly.pdbx_seq_one_letter_code
_entity_poly.pdbx_strand_id
1 'polypeptide(L)'
;MGQEKKYTVLSLFSSAGIGELGIKACGMEILLSNELLKDRCSLYHENYPEIECICGDIWEKETEIVSRWNEKSVGSPFMIYATPPCQGMSFNSIGKLQKEVRDGKRPKEDPRNRLIIPTLHIIKVLRPEWVIFENVPEMRQTIIRTENDDYKNIIEYVSEELGPDYVGKAEVVNCADYGIPQKRERLITIFCKSPFGVEYYSRNGSFLPPKTHSEDGLNGLRKWVTLKDAIGNLPPLSSEKGKNEDPRIPWHIVPVMKDEKFWWISNTPYNETAYNNQCIVCGFSENPRHGMCMLDGRHQSRKNTPIYCEKCGSLLPRPTMVDSETGKRRIIKGFDSAYRRMTWDTPAGTLTQNFQYEASDKKIHPEQNRVLSVYEGLVLQTIADYNYKFKIGGEIIRRNLCCQIIGESVPPKLTEIICKNILSIEKSR
;
A
#
# COMPACT_ATOMS: atom_id res chain seq x y z
N MET A 1 -33.22 -28.49 8.56
CA MET A 1 -32.63 -27.15 8.45
C MET A 1 -31.17 -27.37 8.12
N GLY A 2 -30.73 -27.15 6.87
CA GLY A 2 -29.32 -27.26 6.51
C GLY A 2 -28.53 -26.21 7.27
N GLN A 3 -27.42 -26.58 7.89
CA GLN A 3 -26.48 -25.61 8.45
C GLN A 3 -26.01 -24.71 7.30
N GLU A 4 -26.19 -23.40 7.48
CA GLU A 4 -25.70 -22.41 6.54
C GLU A 4 -24.17 -22.55 6.45
N LYS A 5 -23.61 -22.72 5.25
CA LYS A 5 -22.16 -22.89 5.04
C LYS A 5 -21.44 -21.67 5.59
N LYS A 6 -20.65 -21.83 6.65
CA LYS A 6 -19.82 -20.77 7.19
C LYS A 6 -18.57 -20.61 6.34
N TYR A 7 -18.31 -19.39 5.90
CA TYR A 7 -17.12 -19.04 5.13
C TYR A 7 -16.02 -18.58 6.09
N THR A 8 -15.25 -19.55 6.62
CA THR A 8 -14.21 -19.30 7.62
C THR A 8 -12.88 -18.89 7.01
N VAL A 9 -12.17 -17.96 7.63
CA VAL A 9 -10.93 -17.36 7.11
C VAL A 9 -9.82 -17.44 8.14
N LEU A 10 -8.63 -17.82 7.68
CA LEU A 10 -7.35 -17.62 8.36
C LEU A 10 -6.65 -16.44 7.71
N SER A 11 -6.29 -15.41 8.49
CA SER A 11 -5.55 -14.24 8.01
C SER A 11 -4.10 -14.29 8.50
N LEU A 12 -3.15 -14.16 7.56
CA LEU A 12 -1.71 -14.19 7.83
C LEU A 12 -1.08 -12.86 7.42
N PHE A 13 -0.13 -12.38 8.24
CA PHE A 13 0.46 -11.03 8.11
C PHE A 13 -0.58 -9.92 8.22
N SER A 14 -1.50 -10.07 9.16
CA SER A 14 -2.72 -9.26 9.26
C SER A 14 -2.47 -7.77 9.50
N SER A 15 -1.22 -7.37 9.85
CA SER A 15 -0.93 -6.01 10.33
C SER A 15 -1.97 -5.62 11.41
N ALA A 16 -2.58 -4.46 11.29
CA ALA A 16 -3.61 -3.99 12.23
C ALA A 16 -5.05 -4.36 11.79
N GLY A 17 -5.23 -5.28 10.86
CA GLY A 17 -6.55 -5.80 10.48
C GLY A 17 -7.36 -4.92 9.52
N ILE A 18 -6.72 -4.01 8.79
CA ILE A 18 -7.47 -3.11 7.89
C ILE A 18 -8.00 -3.83 6.65
N GLY A 19 -7.21 -4.73 6.05
CA GLY A 19 -7.67 -5.55 4.92
C GLY A 19 -8.87 -6.42 5.27
N GLU A 20 -8.90 -6.91 6.51
CA GLU A 20 -9.92 -7.77 7.09
C GLU A 20 -11.29 -7.10 7.24
N LEU A 21 -11.34 -5.77 7.29
CA LEU A 21 -12.61 -5.02 7.28
C LEU A 21 -13.46 -5.41 6.05
N GLY A 22 -12.83 -5.54 4.88
CA GLY A 22 -13.51 -5.96 3.66
C GLY A 22 -14.00 -7.42 3.72
N ILE A 23 -13.22 -8.31 4.33
CA ILE A 23 -13.59 -9.72 4.54
C ILE A 23 -14.85 -9.81 5.43
N LYS A 24 -14.83 -9.12 6.57
CA LYS A 24 -15.98 -9.09 7.52
C LYS A 24 -17.21 -8.43 6.90
N ALA A 25 -17.03 -7.37 6.10
CA ALA A 25 -18.14 -6.70 5.42
C ALA A 25 -18.89 -7.62 4.43
N CYS A 26 -18.25 -8.69 3.96
CA CYS A 26 -18.86 -9.73 3.12
C CYS A 26 -19.58 -10.81 3.91
N GLY A 27 -19.55 -10.79 5.24
CA GLY A 27 -20.13 -11.83 6.10
C GLY A 27 -19.25 -13.09 6.23
N MET A 28 -17.97 -13.02 5.86
CA MET A 28 -17.01 -14.09 6.14
C MET A 28 -16.55 -14.00 7.60
N GLU A 29 -16.28 -15.15 8.21
CA GLU A 29 -15.89 -15.29 9.62
C GLU A 29 -14.38 -15.53 9.73
N ILE A 30 -13.63 -14.53 10.21
CA ILE A 30 -12.21 -14.71 10.50
C ILE A 30 -12.10 -15.40 11.86
N LEU A 31 -11.48 -16.57 11.92
CA LEU A 31 -11.36 -17.35 13.16
C LEU A 31 -9.99 -17.15 13.83
N LEU A 32 -8.97 -16.88 13.03
CA LEU A 32 -7.61 -16.80 13.52
C LEU A 32 -6.79 -15.86 12.64
N SER A 33 -5.86 -15.13 13.23
CA SER A 33 -4.90 -14.30 12.51
C SER A 33 -3.47 -14.46 13.07
N ASN A 34 -2.48 -14.06 12.28
CA ASN A 34 -1.09 -13.98 12.71
C ASN A 34 -0.46 -12.65 12.27
N GLU A 35 0.31 -12.05 13.16
CA GLU A 35 1.06 -10.82 12.93
C GLU A 35 2.34 -10.80 13.77
N LEU A 36 3.42 -10.25 13.23
CA LEU A 36 4.73 -10.18 13.89
C LEU A 36 4.80 -9.09 14.95
N LEU A 37 4.27 -7.90 14.66
CA LEU A 37 4.49 -6.68 15.42
C LEU A 37 3.47 -6.54 16.56
N LYS A 38 3.95 -6.43 17.79
CA LYS A 38 3.09 -6.34 18.98
C LYS A 38 2.10 -5.17 18.96
N ASP A 39 2.52 -4.01 18.47
CA ASP A 39 1.64 -2.84 18.37
C ASP A 39 0.51 -3.05 17.32
N ARG A 40 0.79 -3.79 16.26
CA ARG A 40 -0.21 -4.22 15.27
C ARG A 40 -1.17 -5.24 15.87
N CYS A 41 -0.64 -6.26 16.56
CA CYS A 41 -1.46 -7.26 17.27
C CYS A 41 -2.39 -6.59 18.32
N SER A 42 -1.86 -5.61 19.07
CA SER A 42 -2.67 -4.90 20.07
C SER A 42 -3.81 -4.10 19.41
N LEU A 43 -3.53 -3.42 18.31
CA LEU A 43 -4.55 -2.68 17.57
C LEU A 43 -5.54 -3.60 16.86
N TYR A 44 -5.07 -4.76 16.37
CA TYR A 44 -5.94 -5.82 15.85
C TYR A 44 -6.95 -6.27 16.89
N HIS A 45 -6.48 -6.57 18.10
CA HIS A 45 -7.34 -7.01 19.22
C HIS A 45 -8.39 -5.95 19.59
N GLU A 46 -8.07 -4.67 19.58
CA GLU A 46 -9.03 -3.58 19.86
C GLU A 46 -10.17 -3.50 18.83
N ASN A 47 -9.91 -3.90 17.60
CA ASN A 47 -10.90 -3.88 16.51
C ASN A 47 -11.62 -5.23 16.34
N TYR A 48 -10.99 -6.31 16.77
CA TYR A 48 -11.46 -7.69 16.62
C TYR A 48 -11.26 -8.48 17.92
N PRO A 49 -11.91 -8.09 19.03
CA PRO A 49 -11.69 -8.71 20.35
C PRO A 49 -12.11 -10.20 20.39
N GLU A 50 -12.97 -10.60 19.45
CA GLU A 50 -13.43 -12.00 19.32
C GLU A 50 -12.46 -12.89 18.52
N ILE A 51 -11.47 -12.30 17.82
CA ILE A 51 -10.54 -13.03 16.96
C ILE A 51 -9.20 -13.15 17.67
N GLU A 52 -8.71 -14.37 17.80
CA GLU A 52 -7.36 -14.59 18.30
C GLU A 52 -6.33 -14.19 17.26
N CYS A 53 -5.39 -13.32 17.66
CA CYS A 53 -4.23 -12.94 16.86
C CYS A 53 -2.96 -13.52 17.47
N ILE A 54 -2.36 -14.52 16.81
CA ILE A 54 -1.09 -15.10 17.23
C ILE A 54 0.02 -14.10 16.90
N CYS A 55 0.61 -13.50 17.93
CA CYS A 55 1.69 -12.54 17.77
C CYS A 55 3.05 -13.24 17.72
N GLY A 56 3.79 -13.08 16.63
CA GLY A 56 5.14 -13.64 16.45
C GLY A 56 5.49 -13.97 15.01
N ASP A 57 6.75 -14.34 14.81
CA ASP A 57 7.28 -14.72 13.50
C ASP A 57 6.59 -15.97 12.98
N ILE A 58 6.08 -15.92 11.77
CA ILE A 58 5.36 -17.03 11.13
C ILE A 58 6.23 -18.29 11.04
N TRP A 59 7.56 -18.17 10.86
CA TRP A 59 8.48 -19.30 10.88
C TRP A 59 8.46 -20.07 12.22
N GLU A 60 8.29 -19.38 13.33
CA GLU A 60 8.24 -19.95 14.67
C GLU A 60 6.82 -20.39 15.05
N LYS A 61 5.81 -19.82 14.37
CA LYS A 61 4.39 -19.95 14.73
C LYS A 61 3.60 -20.93 13.85
N GLU A 62 4.19 -21.53 12.80
CA GLU A 62 3.49 -22.44 11.89
C GLU A 62 2.69 -23.53 12.61
N THR A 63 3.35 -24.27 13.50
CA THR A 63 2.73 -25.36 14.25
C THR A 63 1.62 -24.86 15.18
N GLU A 64 1.84 -23.72 15.85
CA GLU A 64 0.86 -23.09 16.73
C GLU A 64 -0.38 -22.64 15.93
N ILE A 65 -0.19 -22.01 14.77
CA ILE A 65 -1.28 -21.55 13.89
C ILE A 65 -2.14 -22.74 13.45
N VAL A 66 -1.51 -23.82 13.00
CA VAL A 66 -2.21 -25.03 12.56
C VAL A 66 -2.97 -25.69 13.73
N SER A 67 -2.34 -25.84 14.90
CA SER A 67 -2.98 -26.40 16.10
C SER A 67 -4.18 -25.56 16.53
N ARG A 68 -4.01 -24.26 16.63
CA ARG A 68 -5.11 -23.34 17.04
C ARG A 68 -6.24 -23.30 16.03
N TRP A 69 -5.93 -23.40 14.72
CA TRP A 69 -6.98 -23.54 13.71
C TRP A 69 -7.82 -24.81 13.95
N ASN A 70 -7.18 -25.96 14.15
CA ASN A 70 -7.85 -27.24 14.37
C ASN A 70 -8.68 -27.27 15.66
N GLU A 71 -8.28 -26.51 16.68
CA GLU A 71 -9.05 -26.33 17.92
C GLU A 71 -10.33 -25.50 17.70
N LYS A 72 -10.26 -24.50 16.82
CA LYS A 72 -11.38 -23.55 16.58
C LYS A 72 -12.35 -24.00 15.49
N SER A 73 -11.89 -24.82 14.55
CA SER A 73 -12.66 -25.19 13.36
C SER A 73 -12.63 -26.68 13.12
N VAL A 74 -13.78 -27.22 12.71
CA VAL A 74 -13.87 -28.59 12.20
C VAL A 74 -13.69 -28.56 10.69
N GLY A 75 -12.44 -28.73 10.25
CA GLY A 75 -12.10 -28.84 8.82
C GLY A 75 -11.24 -27.70 8.27
N SER A 76 -11.05 -27.75 6.96
CA SER A 76 -10.23 -26.79 6.24
C SER A 76 -10.79 -25.37 6.28
N PRO A 77 -9.94 -24.32 6.27
CA PRO A 77 -10.40 -22.96 6.05
C PRO A 77 -11.15 -22.88 4.70
N PHE A 78 -12.21 -22.09 4.66
CA PHE A 78 -12.75 -21.67 3.37
C PHE A 78 -11.72 -20.85 2.60
N MET A 79 -11.03 -19.92 3.29
CA MET A 79 -10.03 -19.06 2.67
C MET A 79 -8.84 -18.83 3.60
N ILE A 80 -7.63 -18.87 3.03
CA ILE A 80 -6.44 -18.25 3.64
C ILE A 80 -6.16 -16.96 2.89
N TYR A 81 -6.13 -15.84 3.64
CA TYR A 81 -5.76 -14.51 3.15
C TYR A 81 -4.39 -14.14 3.72
N ALA A 82 -3.39 -13.88 2.88
CA ALA A 82 -2.03 -13.62 3.29
C ALA A 82 -1.44 -12.41 2.58
N THR A 83 -0.87 -11.48 3.35
CA THR A 83 -0.25 -10.24 2.83
C THR A 83 1.21 -10.13 3.28
N PRO A 84 2.09 -11.04 2.80
CA PRO A 84 3.49 -11.06 3.23
C PRO A 84 4.20 -9.76 2.87
N PRO A 85 5.16 -9.29 3.69
CA PRO A 85 5.80 -7.99 3.50
C PRO A 85 6.61 -7.90 2.20
N CYS A 86 6.47 -6.76 1.50
CA CYS A 86 7.05 -6.50 0.18
C CYS A 86 8.39 -5.74 0.17
N GLN A 87 8.95 -5.43 1.32
CA GLN A 87 10.09 -4.49 1.44
C GLN A 87 11.39 -4.96 0.76
N GLY A 88 11.56 -6.25 0.49
CA GLY A 88 12.67 -6.82 -0.28
C GLY A 88 12.48 -6.81 -1.81
N MET A 89 11.30 -6.45 -2.28
CA MET A 89 10.87 -6.57 -3.68
C MET A 89 10.99 -5.27 -4.48
N SER A 90 11.96 -4.38 -4.15
CA SER A 90 12.12 -3.14 -4.89
C SER A 90 12.74 -3.38 -6.28
N PHE A 91 12.30 -2.61 -7.28
CA PHE A 91 12.74 -2.69 -8.69
C PHE A 91 14.27 -2.72 -8.86
N ASN A 92 15.00 -1.98 -8.01
CA ASN A 92 16.46 -1.93 -8.03
C ASN A 92 17.13 -3.22 -7.51
N SER A 93 16.46 -3.97 -6.64
CA SER A 93 16.96 -5.22 -6.08
C SER A 93 16.79 -6.38 -7.05
N ILE A 94 15.68 -6.42 -7.77
CA ILE A 94 15.29 -7.52 -8.67
C ILE A 94 16.27 -7.65 -9.86
N GLY A 95 16.57 -6.55 -10.54
CA GLY A 95 17.50 -6.58 -11.69
C GLY A 95 18.91 -7.05 -11.32
N LYS A 96 19.36 -6.70 -10.11
CA LYS A 96 20.65 -7.15 -9.58
C LYS A 96 20.60 -8.63 -9.20
N LEU A 97 19.56 -9.08 -8.52
CA LEU A 97 19.34 -10.48 -8.16
C LEU A 97 19.31 -11.39 -9.40
N GLN A 98 18.50 -11.04 -10.39
CA GLN A 98 18.40 -11.79 -11.67
C GLN A 98 19.74 -11.88 -12.39
N LYS A 99 20.53 -10.80 -12.39
CA LYS A 99 21.86 -10.80 -12.98
C LYS A 99 22.81 -11.71 -12.20
N GLU A 100 22.82 -11.62 -10.88
CA GLU A 100 23.67 -12.44 -10.00
C GLU A 100 23.35 -13.96 -10.13
N VAL A 101 22.07 -14.31 -10.20
CA VAL A 101 21.63 -15.69 -10.46
C VAL A 101 22.09 -16.18 -11.84
N ARG A 102 21.91 -15.37 -12.89
CA ARG A 102 22.35 -15.68 -14.24
C ARG A 102 23.87 -15.82 -14.35
N ASP A 103 24.62 -15.04 -13.56
CA ASP A 103 26.07 -15.10 -13.49
C ASP A 103 26.57 -16.22 -12.56
N GLY A 104 25.71 -17.09 -12.04
CA GLY A 104 26.04 -18.19 -11.14
C GLY A 104 26.51 -17.75 -9.76
N LYS A 105 26.23 -16.52 -9.35
CA LYS A 105 26.58 -15.99 -8.03
C LYS A 105 25.42 -16.21 -7.05
N ARG A 106 25.73 -16.47 -5.77
CA ARG A 106 24.72 -16.42 -4.71
C ARG A 106 24.28 -14.97 -4.46
N PRO A 107 23.05 -14.57 -4.81
CA PRO A 107 22.58 -13.22 -4.58
C PRO A 107 22.35 -12.96 -3.09
N LYS A 108 22.52 -11.71 -2.67
CA LYS A 108 22.11 -11.27 -1.34
C LYS A 108 20.58 -11.13 -1.32
N GLU A 109 19.89 -12.16 -0.86
CA GLU A 109 18.44 -12.22 -0.75
C GLU A 109 17.96 -11.44 0.48
N ASP A 110 16.81 -10.78 0.36
CA ASP A 110 16.08 -10.27 1.52
C ASP A 110 15.30 -11.44 2.17
N PRO A 111 15.58 -11.81 3.43
CA PRO A 111 14.94 -12.96 4.07
C PRO A 111 13.41 -12.84 4.14
N ARG A 112 12.87 -11.63 4.05
CA ARG A 112 11.41 -11.41 4.03
C ARG A 112 10.73 -11.98 2.79
N ASN A 113 11.45 -12.10 1.67
CA ASN A 113 10.90 -12.72 0.45
C ASN A 113 10.61 -14.21 0.65
N ARG A 114 11.27 -14.85 1.63
CA ARG A 114 11.06 -16.27 1.95
C ARG A 114 9.89 -16.54 2.89
N LEU A 115 9.19 -15.50 3.37
CA LEU A 115 8.00 -15.67 4.24
C LEU A 115 6.82 -16.34 3.51
N ILE A 116 6.89 -16.46 2.19
CA ILE A 116 5.96 -17.27 1.41
C ILE A 116 6.07 -18.78 1.73
N ILE A 117 7.27 -19.27 2.14
CA ILE A 117 7.52 -20.69 2.40
C ILE A 117 6.70 -21.18 3.60
N PRO A 118 6.82 -20.61 4.82
CA PRO A 118 6.00 -21.04 5.95
C PRO A 118 4.50 -20.84 5.70
N THR A 119 4.12 -19.85 4.89
CA THR A 119 2.73 -19.68 4.46
C THR A 119 2.25 -20.87 3.65
N LEU A 120 3.06 -21.36 2.70
CA LEU A 120 2.74 -22.54 1.90
C LEU A 120 2.70 -23.83 2.73
N HIS A 121 3.54 -23.97 3.77
CA HIS A 121 3.45 -25.10 4.71
C HIS A 121 2.08 -25.13 5.40
N ILE A 122 1.64 -23.99 5.94
CA ILE A 122 0.31 -23.87 6.58
C ILE A 122 -0.80 -24.22 5.55
N ILE A 123 -0.72 -23.70 4.32
CA ILE A 123 -1.70 -23.98 3.26
C ILE A 123 -1.74 -25.46 2.91
N LYS A 124 -0.59 -26.13 2.79
CA LYS A 124 -0.51 -27.56 2.49
C LYS A 124 -1.14 -28.43 3.58
N VAL A 125 -0.96 -28.05 4.84
CA VAL A 125 -1.55 -28.79 5.98
C VAL A 125 -3.05 -28.52 6.08
N LEU A 126 -3.48 -27.27 6.03
CA LEU A 126 -4.87 -26.89 6.24
C LEU A 126 -5.75 -27.05 4.99
N ARG A 127 -5.17 -27.09 3.79
CA ARG A 127 -5.88 -27.32 2.52
C ARG A 127 -7.11 -26.47 2.31
N PRO A 128 -7.00 -25.09 2.35
CA PRO A 128 -8.16 -24.20 2.17
C PRO A 128 -8.84 -24.39 0.82
N GLU A 129 -10.11 -23.99 0.68
CA GLU A 129 -10.79 -23.96 -0.63
C GLU A 129 -10.21 -22.83 -1.51
N TRP A 130 -9.90 -21.68 -0.91
CA TRP A 130 -9.36 -20.48 -1.56
C TRP A 130 -8.07 -20.01 -0.90
N VAL A 131 -7.15 -19.53 -1.70
CA VAL A 131 -5.91 -18.90 -1.26
C VAL A 131 -5.78 -17.54 -1.94
N ILE A 132 -5.59 -16.48 -1.18
CA ILE A 132 -5.34 -15.13 -1.69
C ILE A 132 -4.03 -14.61 -1.12
N PHE A 133 -3.13 -14.21 -2.02
CA PHE A 133 -1.97 -13.40 -1.66
C PHE A 133 -2.14 -11.98 -2.22
N GLU A 134 -1.78 -11.00 -1.43
CA GLU A 134 -1.65 -9.61 -1.88
C GLU A 134 -0.20 -9.16 -1.71
N ASN A 135 0.30 -8.46 -2.73
CA ASN A 135 1.65 -7.89 -2.70
C ASN A 135 1.79 -6.73 -3.69
N VAL A 136 2.99 -6.17 -3.79
CA VAL A 136 3.33 -5.20 -4.84
C VAL A 136 3.56 -5.89 -6.19
N PRO A 137 3.34 -5.20 -7.34
CA PRO A 137 3.49 -5.79 -8.68
C PRO A 137 4.87 -6.41 -8.94
N GLU A 138 5.90 -5.89 -8.31
CA GLU A 138 7.29 -6.34 -8.45
C GLU A 138 7.50 -7.79 -7.96
N MET A 139 6.62 -8.30 -7.10
CA MET A 139 6.66 -9.72 -6.67
C MET A 139 6.65 -10.68 -7.86
N ARG A 140 6.01 -10.35 -8.97
CA ARG A 140 5.99 -11.18 -10.20
C ARG A 140 7.38 -11.51 -10.74
N GLN A 141 8.37 -10.68 -10.45
CA GLN A 141 9.75 -10.83 -10.93
C GLN A 141 10.70 -11.24 -9.80
N THR A 142 10.20 -11.43 -8.59
CA THR A 142 11.03 -11.76 -7.43
C THR A 142 11.49 -13.20 -7.50
N ILE A 143 12.79 -13.40 -7.26
CA ILE A 143 13.40 -14.71 -7.14
C ILE A 143 13.65 -14.98 -5.66
N ILE A 144 13.31 -16.17 -5.20
CA ILE A 144 13.57 -16.64 -3.85
C ILE A 144 14.44 -17.88 -3.86
N ARG A 145 15.17 -18.11 -2.78
CA ARG A 145 15.85 -19.37 -2.51
C ARG A 145 14.85 -20.32 -1.83
N THR A 146 14.58 -21.45 -2.49
CA THR A 146 13.69 -22.48 -1.97
C THR A 146 14.31 -23.26 -0.81
N GLU A 147 13.61 -24.20 -0.23
CA GLU A 147 14.13 -25.07 0.83
C GLU A 147 15.19 -26.04 0.31
N ASN A 148 15.14 -26.39 -0.96
CA ASN A 148 16.12 -27.25 -1.63
C ASN A 148 17.38 -26.49 -2.09
N ASP A 149 17.57 -25.27 -1.64
CA ASP A 149 18.71 -24.38 -1.99
C ASP A 149 18.72 -23.93 -3.47
N ASP A 150 17.63 -24.13 -4.21
CA ASP A 150 17.43 -23.68 -5.58
C ASP A 150 16.85 -22.25 -5.62
N TYR A 151 17.04 -21.57 -6.74
CA TYR A 151 16.46 -20.25 -6.99
C TYR A 151 15.32 -20.32 -7.97
N LYS A 152 14.11 -19.91 -7.54
CA LYS A 152 12.89 -19.93 -8.37
C LYS A 152 12.17 -18.57 -8.34
N ASN A 153 11.42 -18.31 -9.40
CA ASN A 153 10.44 -17.21 -9.36
C ASN A 153 9.39 -17.52 -8.29
N ILE A 154 9.05 -16.53 -7.47
CA ILE A 154 8.15 -16.71 -6.32
C ILE A 154 6.75 -17.19 -6.74
N ILE A 155 6.23 -16.71 -7.89
CA ILE A 155 4.89 -17.08 -8.39
C ILE A 155 4.89 -18.51 -8.93
N GLU A 156 5.96 -18.89 -9.65
CA GLU A 156 6.15 -20.28 -10.12
C GLU A 156 6.27 -21.22 -8.93
N TYR A 157 7.06 -20.86 -7.93
CA TYR A 157 7.21 -21.63 -6.71
C TYR A 157 5.87 -21.84 -5.99
N VAL A 158 5.08 -20.76 -5.81
CA VAL A 158 3.75 -20.86 -5.20
C VAL A 158 2.84 -21.82 -5.99
N SER A 159 2.84 -21.73 -7.31
CA SER A 159 2.00 -22.60 -8.17
C SER A 159 2.43 -24.07 -8.09
N GLU A 160 3.73 -24.35 -8.09
CA GLU A 160 4.26 -25.71 -7.96
C GLU A 160 3.92 -26.32 -6.60
N GLU A 161 4.09 -25.56 -5.51
CA GLU A 161 3.87 -26.03 -4.15
C GLU A 161 2.39 -26.27 -3.82
N LEU A 162 1.48 -25.52 -4.44
CA LEU A 162 0.03 -25.73 -4.32
C LEU A 162 -0.41 -26.99 -5.07
N GLY A 163 0.30 -27.35 -6.16
CA GLY A 163 0.06 -28.53 -6.94
C GLY A 163 -1.19 -28.45 -7.84
N PRO A 164 -1.52 -29.57 -8.53
CA PRO A 164 -2.53 -29.58 -9.59
C PRO A 164 -3.97 -29.42 -9.11
N ASP A 165 -4.22 -29.56 -7.81
CA ASP A 165 -5.57 -29.40 -7.25
C ASP A 165 -6.03 -27.94 -7.25
N TYR A 166 -5.09 -26.99 -7.28
CA TYR A 166 -5.38 -25.58 -7.26
C TYR A 166 -5.23 -24.95 -8.65
N VAL A 167 -6.26 -24.26 -9.10
CA VAL A 167 -6.23 -23.44 -10.30
C VAL A 167 -6.21 -21.96 -9.92
N GLY A 168 -5.50 -21.16 -10.68
CA GLY A 168 -5.44 -19.72 -10.43
C GLY A 168 -4.23 -19.05 -11.04
N LYS A 169 -4.06 -17.77 -10.76
CA LYS A 169 -2.93 -16.98 -11.24
C LYS A 169 -2.72 -15.69 -10.45
N ALA A 170 -1.61 -15.04 -10.73
CA ALA A 170 -1.25 -13.71 -10.21
C ALA A 170 -1.59 -12.62 -11.24
N GLU A 171 -2.35 -11.60 -10.84
CA GLU A 171 -2.79 -10.51 -11.70
C GLU A 171 -2.58 -9.16 -11.03
N VAL A 172 -2.15 -8.16 -11.81
CA VAL A 172 -2.01 -6.80 -11.30
C VAL A 172 -3.35 -6.07 -11.41
N VAL A 173 -3.78 -5.49 -10.31
CA VAL A 173 -4.97 -4.65 -10.23
C VAL A 173 -4.59 -3.22 -9.88
N ASN A 174 -5.25 -2.24 -10.49
CA ASN A 174 -5.22 -0.86 -10.04
C ASN A 174 -6.48 -0.59 -9.21
N CYS A 175 -6.33 -0.16 -7.97
CA CYS A 175 -7.46 0.13 -7.08
C CYS A 175 -8.46 1.15 -7.69
N ALA A 176 -7.97 2.11 -8.50
CA ALA A 176 -8.81 3.08 -9.18
C ALA A 176 -9.83 2.44 -10.13
N ASP A 177 -9.51 1.28 -10.73
CA ASP A 177 -10.42 0.54 -11.62
C ASP A 177 -11.66 -0.04 -10.89
N TYR A 178 -11.64 -0.01 -9.58
CA TYR A 178 -12.71 -0.47 -8.69
C TYR A 178 -13.38 0.65 -7.89
N GLY A 179 -13.14 1.91 -8.27
CA GLY A 179 -13.75 3.09 -7.65
C GLY A 179 -13.09 3.52 -6.33
N ILE A 180 -11.89 3.05 -6.05
CA ILE A 180 -11.07 3.53 -4.94
C ILE A 180 -10.32 4.77 -5.40
N PRO A 181 -10.36 5.92 -4.67
CA PRO A 181 -9.79 7.19 -5.11
C PRO A 181 -8.26 7.22 -5.05
N GLN A 182 -7.61 6.14 -5.46
CA GLN A 182 -6.17 5.97 -5.38
C GLN A 182 -5.63 5.11 -6.53
N LYS A 183 -4.66 5.64 -7.30
CA LYS A 183 -3.84 4.87 -8.24
C LYS A 183 -2.84 4.03 -7.42
N ARG A 184 -3.29 2.86 -7.00
CA ARG A 184 -2.51 1.89 -6.20
C ARG A 184 -2.55 0.55 -6.90
N GLU A 185 -1.44 0.17 -7.50
CA GLU A 185 -1.30 -1.14 -8.12
C GLU A 185 -0.91 -2.20 -7.11
N ARG A 186 -1.55 -3.37 -7.20
CA ARG A 186 -1.27 -4.53 -6.36
C ARG A 186 -1.30 -5.81 -7.19
N LEU A 187 -0.42 -6.71 -6.83
CA LEU A 187 -0.44 -8.08 -7.32
C LEU A 187 -1.39 -8.87 -6.43
N ILE A 188 -2.51 -9.29 -7.00
CA ILE A 188 -3.46 -10.18 -6.36
C ILE A 188 -3.26 -11.56 -6.97
N THR A 189 -2.90 -12.53 -6.13
CA THR A 189 -2.71 -13.92 -6.54
C THR A 189 -3.82 -14.73 -5.91
N ILE A 190 -4.67 -15.33 -6.73
CA ILE A 190 -5.81 -16.13 -6.25
C ILE A 190 -5.68 -17.53 -6.80
N PHE A 191 -5.73 -18.52 -5.89
CA PHE A 191 -5.82 -19.93 -6.22
C PHE A 191 -7.04 -20.56 -5.56
N CYS A 192 -7.62 -21.53 -6.22
CA CYS A 192 -8.83 -22.20 -5.77
C CYS A 192 -8.82 -23.67 -6.11
N LYS A 193 -9.35 -24.49 -5.20
CA LYS A 193 -9.64 -25.90 -5.44
C LYS A 193 -11.13 -26.27 -5.25
N SER A 194 -11.98 -25.28 -4.87
CA SER A 194 -13.43 -25.48 -4.83
C SER A 194 -13.93 -25.92 -6.20
N PRO A 195 -14.83 -26.92 -6.30
CA PRO A 195 -15.40 -27.34 -7.59
C PRO A 195 -16.02 -26.17 -8.37
N PHE A 196 -16.73 -25.27 -7.69
CA PHE A 196 -17.35 -24.08 -8.30
C PHE A 196 -16.29 -23.10 -8.83
N GLY A 197 -15.23 -22.87 -8.04
CA GLY A 197 -14.12 -22.04 -8.45
C GLY A 197 -13.37 -22.62 -9.64
N VAL A 198 -13.06 -23.91 -9.64
CA VAL A 198 -12.37 -24.59 -10.76
C VAL A 198 -13.20 -24.49 -12.04
N GLU A 199 -14.51 -24.75 -11.98
CA GLU A 199 -15.42 -24.59 -13.12
C GLU A 199 -15.49 -23.13 -13.61
N TYR A 200 -15.61 -22.18 -12.69
CA TYR A 200 -15.59 -20.75 -13.03
C TYR A 200 -14.29 -20.34 -13.73
N TYR A 201 -13.14 -20.77 -13.19
CA TYR A 201 -11.83 -20.44 -13.74
C TYR A 201 -11.63 -21.01 -15.14
N SER A 202 -12.11 -22.25 -15.39
CA SER A 202 -12.01 -22.88 -16.71
C SER A 202 -12.75 -22.10 -17.81
N ARG A 203 -13.81 -21.37 -17.44
CA ARG A 203 -14.60 -20.54 -18.37
C ARG A 203 -14.08 -19.13 -18.51
N ASN A 204 -13.60 -18.53 -17.42
CA ASN A 204 -13.29 -17.09 -17.35
C ASN A 204 -11.78 -16.79 -17.32
N GLY A 205 -10.94 -17.75 -16.93
CA GLY A 205 -9.49 -17.62 -16.87
C GLY A 205 -8.98 -16.59 -15.82
N SER A 206 -9.84 -16.10 -14.93
CA SER A 206 -9.52 -15.16 -13.85
C SER A 206 -10.58 -15.20 -12.76
N PHE A 207 -10.14 -14.98 -11.51
CA PHE A 207 -11.02 -14.80 -10.35
C PHE A 207 -11.25 -13.34 -9.99
N LEU A 208 -10.58 -12.42 -10.65
CA LEU A 208 -10.82 -11.00 -10.41
C LEU A 208 -12.19 -10.58 -10.90
N PRO A 209 -12.92 -9.75 -10.13
CA PRO A 209 -14.17 -9.18 -10.58
C PRO A 209 -13.96 -8.25 -11.77
N PRO A 210 -14.99 -8.04 -12.61
CA PRO A 210 -14.93 -7.06 -13.69
C PRO A 210 -14.61 -5.67 -13.13
N LYS A 211 -13.82 -4.88 -13.87
CA LYS A 211 -13.59 -3.47 -13.56
C LYS A 211 -14.90 -2.70 -13.62
N THR A 212 -15.07 -1.74 -12.73
CA THR A 212 -16.25 -0.88 -12.64
C THR A 212 -15.95 0.57 -13.07
N HIS A 213 -14.69 0.93 -13.13
CA HIS A 213 -14.21 2.28 -13.47
C HIS A 213 -13.02 2.21 -14.44
N SER A 214 -12.82 3.29 -15.19
CA SER A 214 -11.64 3.53 -16.03
C SER A 214 -11.25 5.00 -15.99
N GLU A 215 -10.05 5.35 -16.49
CA GLU A 215 -9.58 6.73 -16.53
C GLU A 215 -10.48 7.64 -17.36
N ASP A 216 -10.95 7.14 -18.46
CA ASP A 216 -11.78 7.87 -19.45
C ASP A 216 -13.29 7.66 -19.26
N GLY A 217 -13.72 6.65 -18.51
CA GLY A 217 -15.15 6.31 -18.33
C GLY A 217 -15.79 5.71 -19.56
N LEU A 218 -15.01 5.12 -20.48
CA LEU A 218 -15.53 4.52 -21.71
C LEU A 218 -16.02 3.07 -21.49
N ASN A 219 -16.65 2.50 -22.52
CA ASN A 219 -17.10 1.10 -22.55
C ASN A 219 -18.07 0.72 -21.41
N GLY A 220 -18.92 1.66 -20.99
CA GLY A 220 -19.89 1.44 -19.90
C GLY A 220 -19.30 1.49 -18.49
N LEU A 221 -18.01 1.79 -18.36
CA LEU A 221 -17.34 2.01 -17.07
C LEU A 221 -17.56 3.43 -16.58
N ARG A 222 -17.57 3.62 -15.26
CA ARG A 222 -17.55 4.96 -14.65
C ARG A 222 -16.14 5.55 -14.72
N LYS A 223 -16.00 6.87 -14.70
CA LYS A 223 -14.69 7.51 -14.54
C LYS A 223 -14.11 7.18 -13.17
N TRP A 224 -12.79 7.12 -13.09
CA TRP A 224 -12.10 7.02 -11.81
C TRP A 224 -12.54 8.11 -10.84
N VAL A 225 -12.66 7.75 -9.57
CA VAL A 225 -12.97 8.70 -8.50
C VAL A 225 -11.75 9.60 -8.29
N THR A 226 -11.91 10.89 -8.50
CA THR A 226 -10.82 11.87 -8.42
C THR A 226 -10.51 12.25 -6.97
N LEU A 227 -9.36 12.89 -6.77
CA LEU A 227 -9.01 13.46 -5.47
C LEU A 227 -10.07 14.49 -5.02
N LYS A 228 -10.60 15.29 -5.97
CA LYS A 228 -11.65 16.27 -5.69
C LYS A 228 -12.95 15.62 -5.21
N ASP A 229 -13.36 14.53 -5.86
CA ASP A 229 -14.56 13.79 -5.45
C ASP A 229 -14.42 13.22 -4.02
N ALA A 230 -13.20 12.77 -3.67
CA ALA A 230 -12.94 12.11 -2.40
C ALA A 230 -12.78 13.08 -1.21
N ILE A 231 -12.03 14.17 -1.38
CA ILE A 231 -11.62 15.04 -0.26
C ILE A 231 -11.88 16.53 -0.50
N GLY A 232 -12.41 16.91 -1.67
CA GLY A 232 -12.58 18.33 -2.03
C GLY A 232 -13.54 19.13 -1.14
N ASN A 233 -14.41 18.46 -0.40
CA ASN A 233 -15.40 19.09 0.50
C ASN A 233 -14.94 19.14 1.97
N LEU A 234 -13.73 18.67 2.28
CA LEU A 234 -13.23 18.72 3.66
C LEU A 234 -12.83 20.13 4.07
N PRO A 235 -12.97 20.49 5.35
CA PRO A 235 -12.54 21.79 5.86
C PRO A 235 -11.07 22.09 5.54
N PRO A 236 -10.72 23.35 5.24
CA PRO A 236 -9.35 23.70 4.93
C PRO A 236 -8.44 23.62 6.16
N LEU A 237 -7.20 23.18 5.94
CA LEU A 237 -6.13 23.15 6.93
C LEU A 237 -4.87 23.87 6.39
N SER A 238 -3.97 24.24 7.29
CA SER A 238 -2.63 24.73 6.96
C SER A 238 -1.59 24.05 7.84
N SER A 239 -0.38 23.83 7.34
CA SER A 239 0.72 23.33 8.16
C SER A 239 1.33 24.39 9.12
N GLU A 240 0.63 25.49 9.35
CA GLU A 240 0.95 26.48 10.39
C GLU A 240 0.44 26.04 11.75
N LYS A 241 1.15 26.42 12.81
CA LYS A 241 0.74 26.12 14.19
C LYS A 241 -0.64 26.75 14.50
N GLY A 242 -1.54 25.95 15.05
CA GLY A 242 -2.91 26.35 15.40
C GLY A 242 -3.91 26.38 14.23
N LYS A 243 -3.47 26.03 13.00
CA LYS A 243 -4.33 25.86 11.81
C LYS A 243 -4.21 24.47 11.21
N ASN A 244 -3.53 23.58 11.92
CA ASN A 244 -3.11 22.28 11.41
C ASN A 244 -4.07 21.13 11.74
N GLU A 245 -5.18 21.40 12.39
CA GLU A 245 -6.21 20.42 12.74
C GLU A 245 -7.61 21.02 12.74
N ASP A 246 -8.61 20.19 12.47
CA ASP A 246 -10.03 20.50 12.68
C ASP A 246 -10.60 19.50 13.69
N PRO A 247 -10.89 19.91 14.93
CA PRO A 247 -11.34 19.01 15.99
C PRO A 247 -12.75 18.42 15.76
N ARG A 248 -13.52 18.94 14.79
CA ARG A 248 -14.85 18.44 14.43
C ARG A 248 -14.75 17.12 13.63
N ILE A 249 -13.61 16.87 12.98
CA ILE A 249 -13.36 15.67 12.20
C ILE A 249 -12.16 14.95 12.80
N PRO A 250 -12.37 13.82 13.51
CA PRO A 250 -11.27 13.05 14.08
C PRO A 250 -10.22 12.72 13.03
N TRP A 251 -8.95 12.89 13.38
CA TRP A 251 -7.82 12.65 12.49
C TRP A 251 -7.66 13.62 11.31
N HIS A 252 -8.50 14.65 11.18
CA HIS A 252 -8.26 15.70 10.21
C HIS A 252 -7.16 16.64 10.70
N ILE A 253 -5.94 16.13 10.72
CA ILE A 253 -4.74 16.77 11.26
C ILE A 253 -3.54 16.56 10.34
N VAL A 254 -2.72 17.60 10.20
CA VAL A 254 -1.46 17.60 9.45
C VAL A 254 -0.28 17.98 10.36
N PRO A 255 0.96 17.60 9.99
CA PRO A 255 2.13 18.10 10.71
C PRO A 255 2.29 19.61 10.55
N VAL A 256 2.76 20.27 11.60
CA VAL A 256 3.26 21.65 11.49
C VAL A 256 4.57 21.61 10.73
N MET A 257 4.70 22.41 9.68
CA MET A 257 5.95 22.55 8.92
C MET A 257 6.88 23.56 9.59
N LYS A 258 8.18 23.38 9.40
CA LYS A 258 9.16 24.41 9.67
C LYS A 258 8.97 25.58 8.70
N ASP A 259 9.23 26.80 9.13
CA ASP A 259 9.01 28.02 8.36
C ASP A 259 9.66 27.98 6.96
N GLU A 260 10.86 27.45 6.87
CA GLU A 260 11.57 27.33 5.59
C GLU A 260 10.83 26.38 4.60
N LYS A 261 10.33 25.23 5.07
CA LYS A 261 9.55 24.29 4.24
C LYS A 261 8.20 24.88 3.86
N PHE A 262 7.54 25.56 4.82
CA PHE A 262 6.28 26.26 4.55
C PHE A 262 6.47 27.33 3.49
N TRP A 263 7.58 28.08 3.54
CA TRP A 263 7.93 29.07 2.53
C TRP A 263 8.13 28.44 1.14
N TRP A 264 8.73 27.25 1.02
CA TRP A 264 8.83 26.57 -0.28
C TRP A 264 7.45 26.21 -0.82
N ILE A 265 6.62 25.57 0.01
CA ILE A 265 5.31 25.08 -0.39
C ILE A 265 4.34 26.20 -0.70
N SER A 266 4.34 27.29 0.08
CA SER A 266 3.45 28.45 -0.16
C SER A 266 3.73 29.17 -1.49
N ASN A 267 4.93 28.99 -2.04
CA ASN A 267 5.33 29.55 -3.33
C ASN A 267 5.33 28.50 -4.46
N THR A 268 4.79 27.32 -4.22
CA THR A 268 4.70 26.25 -5.22
C THR A 268 3.35 26.33 -5.95
N PRO A 269 3.33 26.52 -7.29
CA PRO A 269 2.09 26.54 -8.07
C PRO A 269 1.37 25.17 -8.07
N TYR A 270 0.10 25.18 -8.47
CA TYR A 270 -0.70 23.97 -8.70
C TYR A 270 0.03 22.99 -9.64
N ASN A 271 0.01 21.69 -9.29
CA ASN A 271 0.65 20.61 -10.05
C ASN A 271 2.17 20.76 -10.24
N GLU A 272 2.84 21.67 -9.53
CA GLU A 272 4.28 21.89 -9.61
C GLU A 272 5.01 21.33 -8.37
N THR A 273 6.32 21.18 -8.51
CA THR A 273 7.23 20.85 -7.41
C THR A 273 7.91 22.12 -6.90
N ALA A 274 8.16 22.17 -5.61
CA ALA A 274 8.87 23.31 -5.01
C ALA A 274 10.29 23.50 -5.60
N TYR A 275 10.89 22.48 -6.20
CA TYR A 275 12.16 22.62 -6.90
C TYR A 275 12.11 23.58 -8.09
N ASN A 276 10.93 23.80 -8.68
CA ASN A 276 10.71 24.66 -9.84
C ASN A 276 10.24 26.07 -9.48
N ASN A 277 10.13 26.40 -8.20
CA ASN A 277 9.71 27.72 -7.74
C ASN A 277 10.60 28.81 -8.33
N GLN A 278 9.97 29.92 -8.70
CA GLN A 278 10.59 31.07 -9.32
C GLN A 278 10.87 32.20 -8.33
N CYS A 279 11.50 33.27 -8.79
CA CYS A 279 11.87 34.36 -7.91
C CYS A 279 10.65 35.20 -7.49
N ILE A 280 10.43 35.30 -6.17
CA ILE A 280 9.34 36.10 -5.59
C ILE A 280 9.75 37.54 -5.29
N VAL A 281 11.04 37.89 -5.42
CA VAL A 281 11.57 39.22 -5.14
C VAL A 281 11.50 40.13 -6.37
N CYS A 282 12.00 39.64 -7.51
CA CYS A 282 12.02 40.43 -8.75
C CYS A 282 11.03 39.94 -9.82
N GLY A 283 10.27 38.86 -9.53
CA GLY A 283 9.30 38.28 -10.45
C GLY A 283 9.90 37.55 -11.65
N PHE A 284 11.24 37.34 -11.70
CA PHE A 284 11.87 36.59 -12.79
C PHE A 284 11.43 35.14 -12.78
N SER A 285 10.83 34.67 -13.87
CA SER A 285 10.18 33.36 -14.01
C SER A 285 10.94 32.34 -14.88
N GLU A 286 12.15 32.70 -15.36
CA GLU A 286 12.95 31.86 -16.26
C GLU A 286 14.16 31.22 -15.57
N ASN A 287 14.19 31.21 -14.23
CA ASN A 287 15.24 30.47 -13.54
C ASN A 287 15.18 28.99 -13.93
N PRO A 288 16.33 28.34 -14.20
CA PRO A 288 16.37 26.93 -14.61
C PRO A 288 15.61 26.01 -13.67
N ARG A 289 14.81 25.11 -14.23
CA ARG A 289 14.02 24.14 -13.49
C ARG A 289 14.85 22.97 -13.02
N HIS A 290 14.39 22.30 -11.98
CA HIS A 290 14.95 21.04 -11.55
C HIS A 290 14.72 19.99 -12.65
N GLY A 291 15.80 19.44 -13.18
CA GLY A 291 15.74 18.43 -14.25
C GLY A 291 16.10 17.06 -13.70
N MET A 292 15.43 16.05 -14.23
CA MET A 292 15.89 14.68 -14.13
C MET A 292 16.90 14.41 -15.25
N CYS A 293 17.98 13.72 -14.94
CA CYS A 293 18.91 13.20 -15.92
C CYS A 293 19.07 11.69 -15.75
N MET A 294 19.36 11.01 -16.87
CA MET A 294 19.73 9.60 -16.83
C MET A 294 21.23 9.52 -16.62
N LEU A 295 21.66 8.95 -15.47
CA LEU A 295 23.04 8.63 -15.19
C LEU A 295 23.09 7.13 -14.86
N ASP A 296 23.92 6.39 -15.57
CA ASP A 296 24.09 4.93 -15.40
C ASP A 296 22.76 4.14 -15.45
N GLY A 297 21.86 4.51 -16.36
CA GLY A 297 20.55 3.89 -16.50
C GLY A 297 19.55 4.21 -15.37
N ARG A 298 19.87 5.19 -14.52
CA ARG A 298 19.00 5.59 -13.40
C ARG A 298 18.57 7.05 -13.54
N HIS A 299 17.32 7.31 -13.24
CA HIS A 299 16.82 8.67 -13.08
C HIS A 299 17.44 9.31 -11.84
N GLN A 300 18.24 10.34 -12.01
CA GLN A 300 18.80 11.12 -10.91
C GLN A 300 18.43 12.59 -11.05
N SER A 301 18.22 13.28 -9.92
CA SER A 301 18.03 14.71 -9.94
C SER A 301 19.33 15.43 -10.31
N ARG A 302 19.24 16.47 -11.16
CA ARG A 302 20.39 17.30 -11.48
C ARG A 302 20.96 17.97 -10.24
N LYS A 303 22.27 17.84 -10.04
CA LYS A 303 22.97 18.44 -8.89
C LYS A 303 23.05 19.98 -8.99
N ASN A 304 22.82 20.55 -10.18
CA ASN A 304 23.09 21.95 -10.51
C ASN A 304 21.81 22.79 -10.63
N THR A 305 20.72 22.41 -9.94
CA THR A 305 19.53 23.26 -9.86
C THR A 305 19.88 24.53 -9.11
N PRO A 306 19.73 25.72 -9.72
CA PRO A 306 20.09 26.98 -9.05
C PRO A 306 19.20 27.22 -7.84
N ILE A 307 19.80 27.73 -6.79
CA ILE A 307 19.11 28.10 -5.55
C ILE A 307 19.01 29.63 -5.40
N TYR A 308 19.69 30.37 -6.25
CA TYR A 308 19.61 31.84 -6.32
C TYR A 308 19.07 32.26 -7.67
N CYS A 309 18.35 33.39 -7.67
CA CYS A 309 17.80 33.99 -8.88
C CYS A 309 18.92 34.50 -9.79
N GLU A 310 18.90 34.11 -11.07
CA GLU A 310 19.89 34.53 -12.04
C GLU A 310 19.84 36.04 -12.34
N LYS A 311 18.67 36.69 -12.14
CA LYS A 311 18.49 38.13 -12.40
C LYS A 311 18.88 39.01 -11.23
N CYS A 312 18.47 38.67 -9.99
CA CYS A 312 18.67 39.56 -8.83
C CYS A 312 19.50 38.95 -7.69
N GLY A 313 19.95 37.71 -7.81
CA GLY A 313 20.75 37.02 -6.80
C GLY A 313 20.01 36.61 -5.53
N SER A 314 18.70 36.88 -5.39
CA SER A 314 17.95 36.51 -4.20
C SER A 314 17.75 35.00 -4.11
N LEU A 315 17.70 34.47 -2.88
CA LEU A 315 17.41 33.06 -2.64
C LEU A 315 16.02 32.69 -3.19
N LEU A 316 15.97 31.63 -4.00
CA LEU A 316 14.72 31.09 -4.52
C LEU A 316 14.00 30.26 -3.44
N PRO A 317 12.66 30.23 -3.43
CA PRO A 317 11.88 29.41 -2.49
C PRO A 317 11.91 27.92 -2.88
N ARG A 318 13.09 27.32 -2.88
CA ARG A 318 13.37 25.94 -3.31
C ARG A 318 13.88 25.08 -2.15
N PRO A 319 13.66 23.75 -2.17
CA PRO A 319 14.17 22.84 -1.16
C PRO A 319 15.69 22.90 -1.03
N THR A 320 16.19 23.56 0.00
CA THR A 320 17.62 23.75 0.27
C THR A 320 17.99 23.33 1.68
N MET A 321 19.25 23.08 1.91
CA MET A 321 19.83 22.86 3.23
C MET A 321 21.19 23.53 3.33
N VAL A 322 21.56 23.88 4.54
CA VAL A 322 22.94 24.33 4.84
C VAL A 322 23.76 23.06 5.12
N ASP A 323 24.84 22.91 4.41
CA ASP A 323 25.79 21.83 4.61
C ASP A 323 26.54 22.07 5.91
N SER A 324 26.55 21.08 6.81
CA SER A 324 27.11 21.21 8.15
C SER A 324 28.65 21.37 8.18
N GLU A 325 29.35 20.87 7.15
CA GLU A 325 30.81 20.91 7.10
C GLU A 325 31.32 22.20 6.45
N THR A 326 30.63 22.64 5.38
CA THR A 326 31.08 23.77 4.57
C THR A 326 30.35 25.07 4.89
N GLY A 327 29.24 25.03 5.63
CA GLY A 327 28.37 26.17 5.87
C GLY A 327 27.64 26.69 4.62
N LYS A 328 27.84 26.06 3.46
CA LYS A 328 27.25 26.51 2.21
C LYS A 328 25.84 25.95 2.01
N ARG A 329 24.93 26.81 1.53
CA ARG A 329 23.59 26.38 1.15
C ARG A 329 23.62 25.62 -0.18
N ARG A 330 22.93 24.49 -0.23
CA ARG A 330 22.80 23.68 -1.45
C ARG A 330 21.39 23.13 -1.62
N ILE A 331 21.04 22.73 -2.84
CA ILE A 331 19.79 22.05 -3.12
C ILE A 331 19.71 20.72 -2.38
N ILE A 332 18.56 20.38 -1.82
CA ILE A 332 18.29 19.03 -1.31
C ILE A 332 18.14 18.10 -2.52
N LYS A 333 18.86 16.99 -2.53
CA LYS A 333 18.69 15.95 -3.55
C LYS A 333 17.33 15.31 -3.40
N GLY A 334 16.60 15.16 -4.51
CA GLY A 334 15.27 14.55 -4.48
C GLY A 334 14.75 14.26 -5.87
N PHE A 335 13.70 13.47 -5.94
CA PHE A 335 12.97 13.20 -7.17
C PHE A 335 12.09 14.40 -7.53
N ASP A 336 11.74 14.56 -8.81
CA ASP A 336 10.82 15.61 -9.27
C ASP A 336 9.42 15.52 -8.63
N SER A 337 9.02 14.35 -8.19
CA SER A 337 7.78 14.11 -7.45
C SER A 337 7.81 14.58 -5.99
N ALA A 338 8.99 14.81 -5.40
CA ALA A 338 9.10 15.35 -4.05
C ALA A 338 8.65 16.81 -3.97
N TYR A 339 8.05 17.21 -2.85
CA TYR A 339 7.50 18.56 -2.65
C TYR A 339 6.54 19.01 -3.76
N ARG A 340 5.92 18.05 -4.48
CA ARG A 340 4.99 18.33 -5.59
C ARG A 340 3.55 18.36 -5.11
N ARG A 341 2.80 19.36 -5.57
CA ARG A 341 1.36 19.41 -5.37
C ARG A 341 0.64 18.36 -6.20
N MET A 342 -0.35 17.73 -5.59
CA MET A 342 -1.31 16.83 -6.25
C MET A 342 -2.20 17.61 -7.21
N THR A 343 -3.01 16.88 -7.99
CA THR A 343 -4.02 17.45 -8.88
C THR A 343 -5.41 17.01 -8.45
N TRP A 344 -6.40 17.87 -8.64
CA TRP A 344 -7.78 17.58 -8.26
C TRP A 344 -8.48 16.57 -9.18
N ASP A 345 -8.13 16.55 -10.43
CA ASP A 345 -8.79 15.84 -11.54
C ASP A 345 -8.33 14.39 -11.73
N THR A 346 -7.44 13.90 -10.89
CA THR A 346 -6.96 12.51 -10.90
C THR A 346 -7.12 11.87 -9.52
N PRO A 347 -7.19 10.53 -9.43
CA PRO A 347 -7.06 9.85 -8.15
C PRO A 347 -5.73 10.17 -7.47
N ALA A 348 -5.67 10.04 -6.16
CA ALA A 348 -4.41 10.15 -5.42
C ALA A 348 -3.38 9.11 -5.93
N GLY A 349 -2.10 9.44 -5.89
CA GLY A 349 -1.04 8.42 -6.01
C GLY A 349 -0.99 7.52 -4.78
N THR A 350 -0.32 6.38 -4.91
CA THR A 350 -0.19 5.38 -3.82
C THR A 350 0.19 6.04 -2.49
N LEU A 351 -0.62 5.82 -1.45
CA LEU A 351 -0.27 6.19 -0.08
C LEU A 351 0.79 5.23 0.45
N THR A 352 1.88 5.79 0.93
CA THR A 352 2.96 5.07 1.60
C THR A 352 2.90 5.33 3.10
N GLN A 353 3.65 4.58 3.90
CA GLN A 353 3.76 4.78 5.35
C GLN A 353 4.14 6.23 5.75
N ASN A 354 4.79 6.97 4.85
CA ASN A 354 5.26 8.34 5.05
C ASN A 354 4.46 9.38 4.24
N PHE A 355 3.16 9.16 3.99
CA PHE A 355 2.36 10.06 3.15
C PHE A 355 2.19 11.48 3.74
N GLN A 356 2.49 11.68 5.01
CA GLN A 356 2.56 13.00 5.64
C GLN A 356 3.95 13.66 5.61
N TYR A 357 4.90 13.06 4.87
CA TYR A 357 6.22 13.67 4.66
C TYR A 357 6.25 14.42 3.33
N GLU A 358 6.65 15.69 3.35
CA GLU A 358 6.56 16.60 2.21
C GLU A 358 7.40 16.15 1.00
N ALA A 359 8.51 15.45 1.27
CA ALA A 359 9.37 14.90 0.22
C ALA A 359 8.90 13.55 -0.32
N SER A 360 7.78 13.00 0.20
CA SER A 360 7.13 11.83 -0.40
C SER A 360 6.54 12.17 -1.77
N ASP A 361 6.36 11.13 -2.60
CA ASP A 361 5.84 11.25 -3.95
C ASP A 361 4.47 11.94 -3.98
N LYS A 362 4.40 13.15 -4.56
CA LYS A 362 3.17 13.95 -4.79
C LYS A 362 2.19 13.91 -3.61
N LYS A 363 2.59 14.42 -2.43
CA LYS A 363 1.73 14.40 -1.24
C LYS A 363 1.34 15.78 -0.73
N ILE A 364 1.76 16.86 -1.42
CA ILE A 364 1.28 18.21 -1.08
C ILE A 364 -0.14 18.39 -1.63
N HIS A 365 -1.01 18.91 -0.79
CA HIS A 365 -2.39 19.24 -1.17
C HIS A 365 -2.42 20.16 -2.40
N PRO A 366 -3.37 20.00 -3.33
CA PRO A 366 -3.40 20.78 -4.58
C PRO A 366 -3.30 22.30 -4.39
N GLU A 367 -3.99 22.85 -3.41
CA GLU A 367 -4.13 24.31 -3.19
C GLU A 367 -3.64 24.77 -1.81
N GLN A 368 -3.79 23.93 -0.78
CA GLN A 368 -3.43 24.29 0.59
C GLN A 368 -1.95 24.02 0.88
N ASN A 369 -1.35 24.80 1.79
CA ASN A 369 0.07 24.71 2.12
C ASN A 369 0.33 23.63 3.18
N ARG A 370 0.11 22.37 2.81
CA ARG A 370 0.19 21.21 3.68
C ARG A 370 0.30 19.90 2.89
N VAL A 371 0.65 18.85 3.55
CA VAL A 371 0.47 17.47 3.10
C VAL A 371 -0.98 17.00 3.33
N LEU A 372 -1.31 15.77 2.94
CA LEU A 372 -2.59 15.15 3.28
C LEU A 372 -2.75 15.03 4.81
N SER A 373 -3.97 15.23 5.31
CA SER A 373 -4.30 14.90 6.71
C SER A 373 -4.40 13.38 6.89
N VAL A 374 -4.38 12.93 8.15
CA VAL A 374 -4.59 11.51 8.43
C VAL A 374 -5.98 11.08 7.97
N TYR A 375 -7.02 11.90 8.20
CA TYR A 375 -8.39 11.60 7.77
C TYR A 375 -8.50 11.49 6.24
N GLU A 376 -7.86 12.39 5.49
CA GLU A 376 -7.78 12.28 4.03
C GLU A 376 -7.12 10.95 3.61
N GLY A 377 -6.09 10.52 4.34
CA GLY A 377 -5.49 9.19 4.15
C GLY A 377 -6.49 8.06 4.38
N LEU A 378 -7.35 8.16 5.41
CA LEU A 378 -8.41 7.19 5.69
C LEU A 378 -9.45 7.11 4.55
N VAL A 379 -9.86 8.27 4.04
CA VAL A 379 -10.80 8.35 2.90
C VAL A 379 -10.19 7.74 1.64
N LEU A 380 -8.97 8.14 1.29
CA LEU A 380 -8.28 7.66 0.09
C LEU A 380 -7.96 6.17 0.13
N GLN A 381 -7.77 5.61 1.33
CA GLN A 381 -7.57 4.18 1.56
C GLN A 381 -8.89 3.43 1.78
N THR A 382 -10.04 4.13 1.72
CA THR A 382 -11.39 3.60 1.99
C THR A 382 -11.61 3.04 3.39
N ILE A 383 -10.75 3.39 4.36
CA ILE A 383 -10.90 2.98 5.76
C ILE A 383 -12.04 3.75 6.43
N ALA A 384 -12.24 5.00 6.02
CA ALA A 384 -13.29 5.87 6.58
C ALA A 384 -14.72 5.33 6.38
N ASP A 385 -14.92 4.41 5.43
CA ASP A 385 -16.20 3.76 5.15
C ASP A 385 -16.54 2.65 6.18
N TYR A 386 -15.59 2.31 7.07
CA TYR A 386 -15.70 1.23 8.03
C TYR A 386 -15.52 1.74 9.46
N ASN A 387 -16.10 1.03 10.44
CA ASN A 387 -15.90 1.35 11.84
C ASN A 387 -14.56 0.77 12.32
N TYR A 388 -13.50 1.58 12.26
CA TYR A 388 -12.15 1.19 12.70
C TYR A 388 -11.61 2.16 13.75
N LYS A 389 -11.03 1.61 14.83
CA LYS A 389 -10.52 2.38 15.97
C LYS A 389 -9.00 2.43 15.96
N PHE A 390 -8.43 3.63 15.95
CA PHE A 390 -7.00 3.87 16.13
C PHE A 390 -6.67 4.13 17.61
N LYS A 391 -7.01 3.15 18.46
CA LYS A 391 -6.79 3.19 19.91
C LYS A 391 -6.24 1.86 20.40
N ILE A 392 -5.46 1.87 21.48
CA ILE A 392 -4.97 0.69 22.19
C ILE A 392 -5.19 0.95 23.69
N GLY A 393 -5.92 0.07 24.38
CA GLY A 393 -6.24 0.25 25.81
C GLY A 393 -6.99 1.54 26.11
N GLY A 394 -7.82 2.02 25.18
CA GLY A 394 -8.55 3.29 25.29
C GLY A 394 -7.77 4.54 24.87
N GLU A 395 -6.45 4.47 24.73
CA GLU A 395 -5.60 5.59 24.33
C GLU A 395 -5.44 5.67 22.81
N ILE A 396 -5.51 6.88 22.27
CA ILE A 396 -5.30 7.15 20.83
C ILE A 396 -3.83 6.87 20.48
N ILE A 397 -3.59 6.09 19.43
CA ILE A 397 -2.23 5.80 18.96
C ILE A 397 -1.56 7.05 18.38
N ARG A 398 -0.23 7.04 18.35
CA ARG A 398 0.54 8.14 17.77
C ARG A 398 0.25 8.30 16.28
N ARG A 399 0.16 9.55 15.82
CA ARG A 399 -0.11 9.91 14.42
C ARG A 399 0.81 9.18 13.43
N ASN A 400 2.11 9.09 13.71
CA ASN A 400 3.05 8.40 12.83
C ASN A 400 2.72 6.91 12.69
N LEU A 401 2.33 6.24 13.77
CA LEU A 401 1.89 4.85 13.75
C LEU A 401 0.61 4.70 12.91
N CYS A 402 -0.35 5.62 13.07
CA CYS A 402 -1.56 5.65 12.26
C CYS A 402 -1.22 5.75 10.75
N CYS A 403 -0.33 6.68 10.37
CA CYS A 403 0.10 6.83 8.97
C CYS A 403 0.80 5.58 8.41
N GLN A 404 1.64 4.92 9.22
CA GLN A 404 2.29 3.67 8.84
C GLN A 404 1.25 2.60 8.52
N ILE A 405 0.30 2.37 9.43
CA ILE A 405 -0.76 1.37 9.30
C ILE A 405 -1.62 1.65 8.06
N ILE A 406 -2.02 2.91 7.83
CA ILE A 406 -2.78 3.31 6.64
C ILE A 406 -1.98 3.01 5.35
N GLY A 407 -0.70 3.40 5.31
CA GLY A 407 0.13 3.26 4.11
C GLY A 407 0.50 1.83 3.75
N GLU A 408 0.67 0.95 4.75
CA GLU A 408 0.98 -0.47 4.54
C GLU A 408 -0.25 -1.31 4.20
N SER A 409 -1.45 -0.87 4.59
CA SER A 409 -2.66 -1.66 4.44
C SER A 409 -3.12 -1.84 2.99
N VAL A 410 -3.89 -2.92 2.78
CA VAL A 410 -4.72 -3.10 1.59
C VAL A 410 -6.00 -2.27 1.78
N PRO A 411 -6.46 -1.52 0.77
CA PRO A 411 -7.76 -0.84 0.86
C PRO A 411 -8.88 -1.85 1.13
N PRO A 412 -9.62 -1.73 2.24
CA PRO A 412 -10.66 -2.72 2.60
C PRO A 412 -11.73 -2.86 1.52
N LYS A 413 -11.99 -1.81 0.77
CA LYS A 413 -12.92 -1.86 -0.37
C LYS A 413 -12.46 -2.82 -1.47
N LEU A 414 -11.15 -2.91 -1.74
CA LEU A 414 -10.62 -3.88 -2.71
C LEU A 414 -10.83 -5.32 -2.21
N THR A 415 -10.52 -5.58 -0.94
CA THR A 415 -10.71 -6.89 -0.33
C THR A 415 -12.20 -7.28 -0.33
N GLU A 416 -13.09 -6.33 0.01
CA GLU A 416 -14.54 -6.53 -0.03
C GLU A 416 -15.02 -6.93 -1.43
N ILE A 417 -14.57 -6.24 -2.47
CA ILE A 417 -14.97 -6.51 -3.86
C ILE A 417 -14.50 -7.91 -4.32
N ILE A 418 -13.25 -8.28 -3.99
CA ILE A 418 -12.72 -9.61 -4.31
C ILE A 418 -13.49 -10.69 -3.55
N CYS A 419 -13.72 -10.53 -2.26
CA CYS A 419 -14.45 -11.51 -1.45
C CYS A 419 -15.91 -11.66 -1.89
N LYS A 420 -16.60 -10.57 -2.26
CA LYS A 420 -17.94 -10.64 -2.83
C LYS A 420 -17.98 -11.45 -4.13
N ASN A 421 -16.97 -11.28 -5.00
CA ASN A 421 -16.88 -12.06 -6.23
C ASN A 421 -16.70 -13.55 -5.93
N ILE A 422 -15.81 -13.90 -5.00
CA ILE A 422 -15.59 -15.29 -4.57
C ILE A 422 -16.89 -15.89 -4.02
N LEU A 423 -17.61 -15.17 -3.15
CA LEU A 423 -18.88 -15.63 -2.63
C LEU A 423 -19.97 -15.78 -3.70
N SER A 424 -19.95 -14.94 -4.74
CA SER A 424 -20.87 -15.08 -5.87
C SER A 424 -20.59 -16.34 -6.68
N ILE A 425 -19.32 -16.68 -6.90
CA ILE A 425 -18.89 -17.91 -7.56
C ILE A 425 -19.35 -19.14 -6.77
N GLU A 426 -19.17 -19.16 -5.47
CA GLU A 426 -19.58 -20.27 -4.59
C GLU A 426 -21.10 -20.44 -4.47
N LYS A 427 -21.88 -19.39 -4.72
CA LYS A 427 -23.35 -19.40 -4.69
C LYS A 427 -24.00 -19.64 -6.07
N SER A 428 -23.20 -19.63 -7.12
CA SER A 428 -23.68 -19.90 -8.49
C SER A 428 -24.01 -21.39 -8.60
N ARG A 429 -25.26 -21.75 -8.32
CA ARG A 429 -25.81 -23.09 -8.49
C ARG A 429 -26.42 -23.26 -9.87
#